data_df0de4d2bf1883dcc68c6e07ff5a75d0
#
_entry.id   df0de4d2bf1883dcc68c6e07ff5a75d0
#
_cell.length_a   1.000
_cell.length_b   1.000
_cell.length_c   1.000
_cell.angle_alpha   90.00
_cell.angle_beta   90.00
_cell.angle_gamma   90.00
#
_symmetry.space_group_name_H-M   'P 1'
#
loop_
_entity.id
_entity.type
_entity.pdbx_description
1 polymer ?
#
loop_
_entity_poly.entity_id
_entity_poly.type
_entity_poly.pdbx_seq_one_letter_code
_entity_poly.pdbx_strand_id
1 'polypeptide(L)'
;MVTAAVNPFLDGNYAPIREEITTDDLKVIGELPPDLSGMFVRNGPNPQWQPKGQYHWFDGDGMVHGVRISNGKASYRNRYVRTKGWQIEHQEGKAVWSGMLEPPQVDNPHGPYKNAANTALVWHAGQFFALWEGGVPHAIKLPELETFGEYNYNGKLQSAFTAHPKVDPITGEMMFFGYSFAPPFLHYSVVSAEGELLRTVPIELPMGVMMHDFAITANYTIFMDLPLTFNPMRMQKGEPGMMFEKDRASRFGIVPRHGDNNDIRWFEAPACFVWHTLNAYEEGDEVVLVACRMNSTNVLAINNEQRDAEGDIPFLHQWRFNMKDGSVKEEKLDDVPSEFPRVNDNFLGQPTRYGYAGKMGQGSMPSFEGVIKYDLQSGKSQTHEFGRSRYGGEAVFAPRVNGSGEDEGWVITFVYDSNEDTSELVIADAQDITSEPVARVLIPQRVPYGFHGDWVSEEKLQKLK
;
A
#
# COMPACT_ATOMS: atom_id res chain seq x y z
N MET A 1 -6.13 -40.65 4.91
CA MET A 1 -5.64 -39.63 3.95
C MET A 1 -5.53 -38.34 4.76
N VAL A 2 -4.34 -37.81 4.95
CA VAL A 2 -4.17 -36.49 5.53
C VAL A 2 -4.59 -35.52 4.42
N THR A 3 -5.73 -34.87 4.55
CA THR A 3 -6.11 -33.77 3.68
C THR A 3 -5.01 -32.73 3.78
N ALA A 4 -4.33 -32.42 2.68
CA ALA A 4 -3.37 -31.33 2.64
C ALA A 4 -4.09 -30.08 3.16
N ALA A 5 -3.49 -29.42 4.16
CA ALA A 5 -4.06 -28.19 4.71
C ALA A 5 -4.24 -27.17 3.57
N VAL A 6 -5.44 -26.63 3.45
CA VAL A 6 -5.74 -25.60 2.44
C VAL A 6 -4.89 -24.37 2.78
N ASN A 7 -4.18 -23.83 1.80
CA ASN A 7 -3.43 -22.59 2.01
C ASN A 7 -4.41 -21.45 2.30
N PRO A 8 -4.32 -20.78 3.45
CA PRO A 8 -5.30 -19.77 3.86
C PRO A 8 -5.36 -18.57 2.90
N PHE A 9 -4.28 -18.29 2.16
CA PHE A 9 -4.27 -17.24 1.12
C PHE A 9 -4.91 -17.67 -0.21
N LEU A 10 -5.51 -18.85 -0.27
CA LEU A 10 -6.27 -19.36 -1.41
C LEU A 10 -7.70 -19.74 -1.03
N ASP A 11 -8.16 -19.34 0.16
CA ASP A 11 -9.47 -19.68 0.70
C ASP A 11 -10.27 -18.44 1.10
N GLY A 12 -11.61 -18.56 1.18
CA GLY A 12 -12.51 -17.46 1.51
C GLY A 12 -12.32 -16.25 0.59
N ASN A 13 -12.26 -15.05 1.17
CA ASN A 13 -12.05 -13.84 0.37
C ASN A 13 -10.58 -13.59 -0.07
N TYR A 14 -9.64 -14.45 0.34
CA TYR A 14 -8.29 -14.49 -0.25
C TYR A 14 -8.24 -15.28 -1.56
N ALA A 15 -9.22 -16.17 -1.80
CA ALA A 15 -9.25 -16.99 -3.01
C ALA A 15 -9.32 -16.10 -4.27
N PRO A 16 -8.56 -16.45 -5.34
CA PRO A 16 -8.59 -15.67 -6.57
C PRO A 16 -9.93 -15.77 -7.29
N ILE A 17 -10.26 -14.75 -8.06
CA ILE A 17 -11.30 -14.77 -9.08
C ILE A 17 -10.66 -15.00 -10.46
N ARG A 18 -11.43 -15.52 -11.42
CA ARG A 18 -10.88 -15.89 -12.75
C ARG A 18 -11.37 -14.96 -13.85
N GLU A 19 -12.51 -14.33 -13.65
CA GLU A 19 -13.17 -13.57 -14.69
C GLU A 19 -12.81 -12.09 -14.64
N GLU A 20 -12.48 -11.53 -15.79
CA GLU A 20 -12.39 -10.11 -16.05
C GLU A 20 -13.74 -9.65 -16.60
N ILE A 21 -14.47 -8.83 -15.85
CA ILE A 21 -15.79 -8.34 -16.24
C ILE A 21 -15.81 -6.83 -16.42
N THR A 22 -16.83 -6.36 -17.11
CA THR A 22 -17.23 -4.95 -17.18
C THR A 22 -18.74 -4.90 -17.04
N THR A 23 -19.23 -4.12 -16.10
CA THR A 23 -20.67 -4.01 -15.84
C THR A 23 -21.01 -2.53 -15.65
N ASP A 24 -21.94 -2.04 -16.44
CA ASP A 24 -22.47 -0.69 -16.34
C ASP A 24 -23.77 -0.67 -15.48
N ASP A 25 -24.17 0.51 -15.04
CA ASP A 25 -25.41 0.74 -14.27
C ASP A 25 -25.55 -0.19 -13.05
N LEU A 26 -24.56 -0.17 -12.17
CA LEU A 26 -24.59 -0.95 -10.92
C LEU A 26 -25.72 -0.49 -10.00
N LYS A 27 -26.30 -1.43 -9.26
CA LYS A 27 -27.28 -1.13 -8.23
C LYS A 27 -26.63 -0.35 -7.08
N VAL A 28 -27.25 0.77 -6.73
CA VAL A 28 -26.85 1.62 -5.61
C VAL A 28 -27.91 1.56 -4.52
N ILE A 29 -27.48 1.43 -3.28
CA ILE A 29 -28.29 1.60 -2.06
C ILE A 29 -27.87 2.93 -1.46
N GLY A 30 -28.84 3.79 -1.12
CA GLY A 30 -28.58 5.19 -0.80
C GLY A 30 -28.51 6.05 -2.06
N GLU A 31 -27.79 7.16 -2.01
CA GLU A 31 -27.66 8.10 -3.13
C GLU A 31 -26.20 8.48 -3.35
N LEU A 32 -25.70 8.32 -4.57
CA LEU A 32 -24.34 8.77 -4.93
C LEU A 32 -24.29 10.29 -4.86
N PRO A 33 -23.35 10.88 -4.11
CA PRO A 33 -23.20 12.32 -4.05
C PRO A 33 -22.99 12.91 -5.46
N PRO A 34 -23.73 13.98 -5.82
CA PRO A 34 -23.69 14.53 -7.18
C PRO A 34 -22.32 15.14 -7.55
N ASP A 35 -21.54 15.52 -6.54
CA ASP A 35 -20.20 16.08 -6.65
C ASP A 35 -19.09 15.01 -6.49
N LEU A 36 -19.44 13.72 -6.27
CA LEU A 36 -18.50 12.61 -6.31
C LEU A 36 -18.41 12.08 -7.75
N SER A 37 -17.41 12.54 -8.49
CA SER A 37 -17.12 12.09 -9.86
C SER A 37 -15.64 11.73 -10.00
N GLY A 38 -15.38 10.51 -10.45
CA GLY A 38 -14.05 9.94 -10.52
C GLY A 38 -14.08 8.43 -10.58
N MET A 39 -12.96 7.82 -10.27
CA MET A 39 -12.82 6.36 -10.23
C MET A 39 -12.09 5.93 -8.97
N PHE A 40 -12.72 5.09 -8.15
CA PHE A 40 -12.02 4.34 -7.11
C PHE A 40 -11.40 3.11 -7.75
N VAL A 41 -10.12 2.90 -7.49
CA VAL A 41 -9.35 1.76 -7.98
C VAL A 41 -8.58 1.12 -6.84
N ARG A 42 -8.46 -0.21 -6.85
CA ARG A 42 -7.66 -0.94 -5.87
C ARG A 42 -6.91 -2.09 -6.55
N ASN A 43 -5.63 -2.24 -6.23
CA ASN A 43 -4.79 -3.35 -6.68
C ASN A 43 -4.78 -4.48 -5.64
N GLY A 44 -4.49 -5.68 -6.07
CA GLY A 44 -4.34 -6.81 -5.17
C GLY A 44 -3.84 -8.07 -5.88
N PRO A 45 -3.37 -9.04 -5.10
CA PRO A 45 -2.86 -10.29 -5.62
C PRO A 45 -4.00 -11.21 -6.05
N ASN A 46 -3.90 -11.73 -7.24
CA ASN A 46 -4.87 -12.66 -7.81
C ASN A 46 -4.15 -13.65 -8.74
N PRO A 47 -3.62 -14.77 -8.20
CA PRO A 47 -2.84 -15.69 -9.03
C PRO A 47 -3.65 -16.21 -10.21
N GLN A 48 -3.10 -16.03 -11.42
CA GLN A 48 -3.76 -16.46 -12.67
C GLN A 48 -3.92 -17.99 -12.75
N TRP A 49 -2.93 -18.71 -12.22
CA TRP A 49 -2.87 -20.18 -12.22
C TRP A 49 -2.73 -20.71 -10.80
N GLN A 50 -2.93 -22.01 -10.64
CA GLN A 50 -2.58 -22.69 -9.38
C GLN A 50 -1.11 -22.42 -9.06
N PRO A 51 -0.79 -21.82 -7.90
CA PRO A 51 0.59 -21.51 -7.54
C PRO A 51 1.52 -22.73 -7.53
N LYS A 52 2.78 -22.49 -7.89
CA LYS A 52 3.84 -23.50 -7.87
C LYS A 52 4.55 -23.47 -6.50
N GLY A 53 4.48 -24.56 -5.75
CA GLY A 53 5.04 -24.61 -4.39
C GLY A 53 4.15 -23.94 -3.35
N GLN A 54 4.77 -23.46 -2.28
CA GLN A 54 4.08 -22.75 -1.21
C GLN A 54 3.74 -21.31 -1.69
N TYR A 55 2.49 -20.92 -1.51
CA TYR A 55 2.00 -19.62 -1.91
C TYR A 55 1.86 -18.68 -0.71
N HIS A 56 2.40 -17.48 -0.86
CA HIS A 56 2.16 -16.36 0.02
C HIS A 56 1.24 -15.35 -0.65
N TRP A 57 0.48 -14.59 0.11
CA TRP A 57 -0.45 -13.58 -0.42
C TRP A 57 0.23 -12.56 -1.35
N PHE A 58 1.49 -12.23 -1.10
CA PHE A 58 2.26 -11.28 -1.91
C PHE A 58 2.65 -11.78 -3.30
N ASP A 59 2.53 -13.08 -3.58
CA ASP A 59 3.01 -13.70 -4.83
C ASP A 59 2.02 -13.60 -6.00
N GLY A 60 0.75 -13.28 -5.74
CA GLY A 60 -0.31 -13.28 -6.77
C GLY A 60 -0.09 -12.22 -7.85
N ASP A 61 -0.58 -12.50 -9.06
CA ASP A 61 -0.60 -11.52 -10.15
C ASP A 61 -1.46 -10.32 -9.78
N GLY A 62 -1.04 -9.13 -10.15
CA GLY A 62 -1.82 -7.92 -9.93
C GLY A 62 -3.14 -7.96 -10.69
N MET A 63 -4.24 -7.75 -9.95
CA MET A 63 -5.56 -7.49 -10.52
C MET A 63 -6.10 -6.18 -9.98
N VAL A 64 -6.39 -5.26 -10.88
CA VAL A 64 -6.98 -3.97 -10.53
C VAL A 64 -8.51 -4.05 -10.62
N HIS A 65 -9.17 -3.64 -9.57
CA HIS A 65 -10.62 -3.49 -9.47
C HIS A 65 -10.96 -2.00 -9.48
N GLY A 66 -11.89 -1.58 -10.33
CA GLY A 66 -12.23 -0.17 -10.44
C GLY A 66 -13.74 0.06 -10.47
N VAL A 67 -14.20 1.05 -9.71
CA VAL A 67 -15.57 1.56 -9.77
C VAL A 67 -15.54 3.00 -10.25
N ARG A 68 -16.08 3.24 -11.45
CA ARG A 68 -16.27 4.57 -12.04
C ARG A 68 -17.59 5.15 -11.55
N ILE A 69 -17.54 6.34 -10.96
CA ILE A 69 -18.73 7.10 -10.54
C ILE A 69 -18.81 8.34 -11.41
N SER A 70 -19.95 8.54 -12.07
CA SER A 70 -20.19 9.69 -12.92
C SER A 70 -21.69 9.91 -13.10
N ASN A 71 -22.13 11.18 -12.98
CA ASN A 71 -23.54 11.57 -13.19
C ASN A 71 -24.54 10.74 -12.35
N GLY A 72 -24.21 10.44 -11.09
CA GLY A 72 -25.06 9.65 -10.20
C GLY A 72 -25.19 8.17 -10.55
N LYS A 73 -24.32 7.66 -11.43
CA LYS A 73 -24.25 6.25 -11.83
C LYS A 73 -22.91 5.66 -11.50
N ALA A 74 -22.86 4.34 -11.30
CA ALA A 74 -21.65 3.58 -11.07
C ALA A 74 -21.49 2.45 -12.09
N SER A 75 -20.26 2.21 -12.53
CA SER A 75 -19.87 1.06 -13.34
C SER A 75 -18.65 0.39 -12.73
N TYR A 76 -18.50 -0.90 -12.95
CA TYR A 76 -17.40 -1.69 -12.41
C TYR A 76 -16.64 -2.40 -13.52
N ARG A 77 -15.33 -2.54 -13.32
CA ARG A 77 -14.49 -3.46 -14.08
C ARG A 77 -13.31 -3.95 -13.27
N ASN A 78 -12.78 -5.10 -13.64
CA ASN A 78 -11.53 -5.62 -13.13
C ASN A 78 -10.66 -6.14 -14.27
N ARG A 79 -9.35 -5.96 -14.16
CA ARG A 79 -8.38 -6.43 -15.16
C ARG A 79 -7.09 -6.88 -14.46
N TYR A 80 -6.51 -7.96 -14.97
CA TYR A 80 -5.14 -8.30 -14.64
C TYR A 80 -4.18 -7.23 -15.14
N VAL A 81 -3.16 -6.93 -14.34
CA VAL A 81 -1.99 -6.22 -14.83
C VAL A 81 -1.17 -7.18 -15.67
N ARG A 82 -1.18 -7.00 -16.98
CA ARG A 82 -0.57 -7.91 -17.95
C ARG A 82 0.93 -7.70 -18.04
N THR A 83 1.63 -8.01 -16.93
CA THR A 83 3.09 -7.98 -16.87
C THR A 83 3.71 -9.00 -17.84
N LYS A 84 5.00 -8.89 -18.09
CA LYS A 84 5.72 -9.90 -18.89
C LYS A 84 5.60 -11.30 -18.28
N GLY A 85 5.68 -11.40 -16.93
CA GLY A 85 5.50 -12.67 -16.23
C GLY A 85 4.09 -13.25 -16.40
N TRP A 86 3.06 -12.41 -16.25
CA TRP A 86 1.67 -12.80 -16.50
C TRP A 86 1.47 -13.35 -17.92
N GLN A 87 2.05 -12.68 -18.94
CA GLN A 87 1.94 -13.11 -20.35
C GLN A 87 2.62 -14.45 -20.60
N ILE A 88 3.81 -14.67 -20.02
CA ILE A 88 4.54 -15.94 -20.13
C ILE A 88 3.70 -17.09 -19.53
N GLU A 89 3.21 -16.92 -18.30
CA GLU A 89 2.39 -17.94 -17.63
C GLU A 89 1.06 -18.16 -18.36
N HIS A 90 0.49 -17.12 -18.96
CA HIS A 90 -0.72 -17.25 -19.79
C HIS A 90 -0.48 -18.11 -21.04
N GLN A 91 0.66 -17.94 -21.68
CA GLN A 91 1.06 -18.76 -22.86
C GLN A 91 1.39 -20.20 -22.47
N GLU A 92 2.03 -20.41 -21.31
CA GLU A 92 2.37 -21.74 -20.79
C GLU A 92 1.17 -22.49 -20.22
N GLY A 93 0.08 -21.79 -19.86
CA GLY A 93 -1.12 -22.37 -19.25
C GLY A 93 -0.89 -22.87 -17.82
N LYS A 94 0.13 -22.36 -17.12
CA LYS A 94 0.52 -22.77 -15.75
C LYS A 94 1.42 -21.72 -15.08
N ALA A 95 1.54 -21.78 -13.75
CA ALA A 95 2.55 -21.03 -13.01
C ALA A 95 3.97 -21.48 -13.38
N VAL A 96 4.84 -20.54 -13.72
CA VAL A 96 6.25 -20.76 -14.10
C VAL A 96 7.17 -20.47 -12.93
N TRP A 97 6.88 -19.43 -12.14
CA TRP A 97 7.65 -19.08 -10.96
C TRP A 97 7.05 -19.66 -9.69
N SER A 98 7.91 -19.99 -8.73
CA SER A 98 7.53 -20.21 -7.33
C SER A 98 7.49 -18.87 -6.59
N GLY A 99 6.76 -18.83 -5.46
CA GLY A 99 6.62 -17.65 -4.64
C GLY A 99 7.80 -17.39 -3.69
N MET A 100 7.65 -16.34 -2.87
CA MET A 100 8.69 -15.88 -1.93
C MET A 100 9.02 -16.85 -0.79
N LEU A 101 8.17 -17.84 -0.56
CA LEU A 101 8.40 -18.90 0.44
C LEU A 101 9.32 -20.02 -0.07
N GLU A 102 9.63 -20.02 -1.36
CA GLU A 102 10.50 -20.99 -2.01
C GLU A 102 11.85 -20.36 -2.38
N PRO A 103 12.92 -21.15 -2.52
CA PRO A 103 14.19 -20.64 -3.01
C PRO A 103 14.06 -20.02 -4.42
N PRO A 104 14.81 -18.95 -4.71
CA PRO A 104 14.82 -18.33 -6.04
C PRO A 104 15.21 -19.34 -7.13
N GLN A 105 14.48 -19.34 -8.22
CA GLN A 105 14.74 -20.21 -9.37
C GLN A 105 15.80 -19.60 -10.29
N VAL A 106 17.06 -19.66 -9.90
CA VAL A 106 18.19 -19.02 -10.62
C VAL A 106 18.44 -19.60 -12.03
N ASP A 107 17.95 -20.81 -12.29
CA ASP A 107 18.02 -21.51 -13.58
C ASP A 107 16.78 -21.28 -14.46
N ASN A 108 15.81 -20.49 -14.01
CA ASN A 108 14.63 -20.16 -14.80
C ASN A 108 15.04 -19.28 -15.99
N PRO A 109 14.74 -19.68 -17.25
CA PRO A 109 15.14 -18.94 -18.45
C PRO A 109 14.50 -17.53 -18.54
N HIS A 110 13.47 -17.28 -17.76
CA HIS A 110 12.76 -16.00 -17.70
C HIS A 110 13.19 -15.12 -16.52
N GLY A 111 14.22 -15.54 -15.78
CA GLY A 111 14.70 -14.86 -14.57
C GLY A 111 14.15 -15.46 -13.27
N PRO A 112 14.81 -15.18 -12.14
CA PRO A 112 14.48 -15.81 -10.85
C PRO A 112 13.18 -15.32 -10.23
N TYR A 113 12.68 -14.16 -10.62
CA TYR A 113 11.50 -13.51 -10.04
C TYR A 113 10.56 -12.99 -11.13
N LYS A 114 9.27 -12.94 -10.81
CA LYS A 114 8.22 -12.34 -11.61
C LYS A 114 7.83 -10.98 -11.01
N ASN A 115 7.76 -9.92 -11.83
CA ASN A 115 7.10 -8.69 -11.39
C ASN A 115 5.59 -8.94 -11.31
N ALA A 116 5.04 -8.87 -10.10
CA ALA A 116 3.63 -9.13 -9.86
C ALA A 116 2.73 -7.91 -10.11
N ALA A 117 3.27 -6.69 -10.02
CA ALA A 117 2.56 -5.41 -10.16
C ALA A 117 1.22 -5.37 -9.36
N ASN A 118 1.22 -5.93 -8.14
CA ASN A 118 0.01 -6.27 -7.40
C ASN A 118 -0.23 -5.42 -6.16
N THR A 119 0.69 -4.48 -5.83
CA THR A 119 0.70 -3.88 -4.50
C THR A 119 -0.08 -2.56 -4.44
N ALA A 120 0.32 -1.56 -5.21
CA ALA A 120 -0.29 -0.24 -5.12
C ALA A 120 -0.55 0.38 -6.50
N LEU A 121 -1.19 1.54 -6.46
CA LEU A 121 -1.53 2.34 -7.62
C LEU A 121 -1.13 3.78 -7.34
N VAL A 122 -0.68 4.50 -8.35
CA VAL A 122 -0.37 5.93 -8.22
C VAL A 122 -0.65 6.68 -9.51
N TRP A 123 -1.26 7.86 -9.38
CA TRP A 123 -1.39 8.82 -10.46
C TRP A 123 -0.30 9.87 -10.36
N HIS A 124 0.47 10.08 -11.44
CA HIS A 124 1.47 11.13 -11.51
C HIS A 124 1.66 11.65 -12.92
N ALA A 125 1.72 12.97 -13.12
CA ALA A 125 2.06 13.63 -14.39
C ALA A 125 1.24 13.15 -15.60
N GLY A 126 -0.04 12.81 -15.42
CA GLY A 126 -0.90 12.29 -16.46
C GLY A 126 -0.66 10.81 -16.81
N GLN A 127 0.01 10.08 -15.96
CA GLN A 127 0.20 8.63 -16.04
C GLN A 127 -0.41 7.96 -14.81
N PHE A 128 -0.88 6.73 -14.98
CA PHE A 128 -1.36 5.91 -13.88
C PHE A 128 -0.60 4.59 -13.85
N PHE A 129 -0.07 4.20 -12.70
CA PHE A 129 0.84 3.08 -12.57
C PHE A 129 0.32 2.03 -11.58
N ALA A 130 0.51 0.74 -11.93
CA ALA A 130 0.47 -0.37 -11.00
C ALA A 130 1.89 -0.71 -10.56
N LEU A 131 2.09 -0.90 -9.25
CA LEU A 131 3.38 -0.96 -8.58
C LEU A 131 3.59 -2.27 -7.84
N TRP A 132 4.86 -2.64 -7.76
CA TRP A 132 5.39 -3.71 -6.91
C TRP A 132 6.82 -3.36 -6.52
N GLU A 133 7.17 -3.42 -5.23
CA GLU A 133 8.43 -2.90 -4.69
C GLU A 133 9.71 -3.60 -5.19
N GLY A 134 9.58 -4.78 -5.79
CA GLY A 134 10.70 -5.52 -6.37
C GLY A 134 10.94 -5.28 -7.86
N GLY A 135 10.19 -4.38 -8.51
CA GLY A 135 10.27 -4.22 -9.97
C GLY A 135 10.03 -2.81 -10.47
N VAL A 136 9.79 -2.71 -11.77
CA VAL A 136 9.47 -1.45 -12.45
C VAL A 136 7.95 -1.24 -12.48
N PRO A 137 7.47 0.02 -12.49
CA PRO A 137 6.04 0.33 -12.65
C PRO A 137 5.47 -0.20 -13.96
N HIS A 138 4.16 -0.51 -13.95
CA HIS A 138 3.40 -0.79 -15.17
C HIS A 138 2.37 0.32 -15.41
N ALA A 139 2.41 0.93 -16.58
CA ALA A 139 1.44 1.95 -16.96
C ALA A 139 0.09 1.30 -17.28
N ILE A 140 -0.98 1.87 -16.69
CA ILE A 140 -2.37 1.42 -16.80
C ILE A 140 -3.20 2.54 -17.40
N LYS A 141 -4.02 2.22 -18.37
CA LYS A 141 -4.98 3.14 -18.97
C LYS A 141 -6.27 3.18 -18.13
N LEU A 142 -6.72 4.35 -17.76
CA LEU A 142 -8.02 4.55 -17.14
C LEU A 142 -9.00 5.20 -18.13
N PRO A 143 -10.30 4.90 -18.04
CA PRO A 143 -10.95 4.00 -17.08
C PRO A 143 -10.94 2.53 -17.49
N GLU A 144 -10.32 2.12 -18.60
CA GLU A 144 -10.39 0.78 -19.16
C GLU A 144 -9.62 -0.27 -18.34
N LEU A 145 -8.67 0.12 -17.52
CA LEU A 145 -7.73 -0.70 -16.76
C LEU A 145 -6.81 -1.55 -17.65
N GLU A 146 -6.58 -1.13 -18.89
CA GLU A 146 -5.67 -1.81 -19.81
C GLU A 146 -4.21 -1.54 -19.44
N THR A 147 -3.38 -2.56 -19.52
CA THR A 147 -1.93 -2.43 -19.27
C THR A 147 -1.22 -1.98 -20.55
N PHE A 148 -0.53 -0.85 -20.52
CA PHE A 148 0.35 -0.42 -21.61
C PHE A 148 1.71 -1.15 -21.59
N GLY A 149 2.23 -1.47 -20.40
CA GLY A 149 3.50 -2.13 -20.20
C GLY A 149 4.38 -1.50 -19.14
N GLU A 150 5.63 -1.94 -19.08
CA GLU A 150 6.64 -1.41 -18.15
C GLU A 150 6.97 0.05 -18.45
N TYR A 151 7.14 0.84 -17.38
CA TYR A 151 7.52 2.25 -17.46
C TYR A 151 8.86 2.49 -16.76
N ASN A 152 9.88 2.84 -17.52
CA ASN A 152 11.27 2.93 -17.04
C ASN A 152 11.88 4.34 -17.17
N TYR A 153 11.03 5.37 -17.29
CA TYR A 153 11.47 6.78 -17.45
C TYR A 153 12.45 6.96 -18.63
N ASN A 154 12.14 6.38 -19.77
CA ASN A 154 12.98 6.38 -20.98
C ASN A 154 14.39 5.77 -20.74
N GLY A 155 14.46 4.72 -19.94
CA GLY A 155 15.70 4.02 -19.60
C GLY A 155 16.52 4.67 -18.49
N LYS A 156 16.00 5.73 -17.86
CA LYS A 156 16.69 6.41 -16.74
C LYS A 156 16.52 5.67 -15.40
N LEU A 157 15.46 4.84 -15.24
CA LEU A 157 15.23 4.08 -14.01
C LEU A 157 16.26 2.95 -13.87
N GLN A 158 17.10 3.01 -12.82
CA GLN A 158 18.23 2.10 -12.59
C GLN A 158 18.04 1.17 -11.38
N SER A 159 16.93 1.33 -10.64
CA SER A 159 16.59 0.55 -9.45
C SER A 159 15.20 -0.03 -9.54
N ALA A 160 14.83 -0.90 -8.61
CA ALA A 160 13.44 -1.17 -8.31
C ALA A 160 12.71 0.14 -7.92
N PHE A 161 11.39 0.11 -7.97
CA PHE A 161 10.54 1.25 -7.65
C PHE A 161 9.63 0.86 -6.49
N THR A 162 9.63 1.65 -5.41
CA THR A 162 8.77 1.38 -4.25
C THR A 162 7.30 1.22 -4.66
N ALA A 163 6.54 0.43 -3.91
CA ALA A 163 5.09 0.40 -4.03
C ALA A 163 4.41 1.63 -3.38
N HIS A 164 5.15 2.44 -2.62
CA HIS A 164 4.64 3.58 -1.85
C HIS A 164 5.29 4.92 -2.23
N PRO A 165 5.30 5.34 -3.53
CA PRO A 165 5.81 6.65 -3.88
C PRO A 165 4.97 7.74 -3.21
N LYS A 166 5.58 8.90 -2.95
CA LYS A 166 4.88 10.06 -2.35
C LYS A 166 4.85 11.18 -3.38
N VAL A 167 3.64 11.63 -3.71
CA VAL A 167 3.41 12.78 -4.60
C VAL A 167 3.10 13.99 -3.74
N ASP A 168 3.96 15.00 -3.79
CA ASP A 168 3.73 16.25 -3.07
C ASP A 168 2.58 17.04 -3.72
N PRO A 169 1.51 17.32 -2.98
CA PRO A 169 0.36 18.04 -3.55
C PRO A 169 0.66 19.52 -3.89
N ILE A 170 1.72 20.09 -3.32
CA ILE A 170 2.08 21.51 -3.50
C ILE A 170 3.01 21.66 -4.72
N THR A 171 4.07 20.86 -4.81
CA THR A 171 5.06 20.97 -5.88
C THR A 171 4.75 20.08 -7.09
N GLY A 172 3.91 19.06 -6.90
CA GLY A 172 3.65 18.03 -7.92
C GLY A 172 4.80 17.05 -8.12
N GLU A 173 5.91 17.20 -7.39
CA GLU A 173 7.02 16.26 -7.46
C GLU A 173 6.64 14.91 -6.86
N MET A 174 7.16 13.83 -7.43
CA MET A 174 7.04 12.51 -6.86
C MET A 174 8.40 12.03 -6.35
N MET A 175 8.45 11.61 -5.10
CA MET A 175 9.59 10.95 -4.47
C MET A 175 9.33 9.46 -4.43
N PHE A 176 10.39 8.68 -4.72
CA PHE A 176 10.37 7.23 -4.58
C PHE A 176 11.75 6.70 -4.20
N PHE A 177 11.79 5.48 -3.72
CA PHE A 177 13.03 4.75 -3.50
C PHE A 177 12.96 3.37 -4.16
N GLY A 178 14.10 2.76 -4.35
CA GLY A 178 14.24 1.34 -4.63
C GLY A 178 15.25 0.75 -3.66
N TYR A 179 14.90 -0.38 -3.02
CA TYR A 179 15.83 -1.07 -2.17
C TYR A 179 16.33 -2.37 -2.81
N SER A 180 17.47 -2.86 -2.31
CA SER A 180 18.13 -4.07 -2.80
C SER A 180 18.75 -4.82 -1.64
N PHE A 181 18.93 -6.12 -1.80
CA PHE A 181 19.67 -6.96 -0.86
C PHE A 181 21.18 -7.06 -1.18
N ALA A 182 21.65 -6.29 -2.17
CA ALA A 182 23.05 -6.09 -2.51
C ALA A 182 23.38 -4.59 -2.57
N PRO A 183 24.61 -4.18 -2.22
CA PRO A 183 25.01 -2.76 -2.29
C PRO A 183 24.94 -2.18 -3.73
N PRO A 184 24.53 -0.92 -3.86
CA PRO A 184 23.98 -0.07 -2.83
C PRO A 184 22.57 -0.54 -2.44
N PHE A 185 22.31 -0.61 -1.12
CA PHE A 185 21.08 -1.19 -0.59
C PHE A 185 19.83 -0.31 -0.78
N LEU A 186 20.01 0.99 -0.99
CA LEU A 186 18.93 1.95 -1.14
C LEU A 186 19.30 3.00 -2.19
N HIS A 187 18.37 3.27 -3.11
CA HIS A 187 18.42 4.38 -4.04
C HIS A 187 17.22 5.29 -3.80
N TYR A 188 17.46 6.57 -3.74
CA TYR A 188 16.45 7.60 -3.63
C TYR A 188 16.33 8.38 -4.92
N SER A 189 15.10 8.62 -5.36
CA SER A 189 14.80 9.28 -6.62
C SER A 189 13.74 10.37 -6.49
N VAL A 190 13.87 11.41 -7.32
CA VAL A 190 12.92 12.51 -7.44
C VAL A 190 12.49 12.64 -8.88
N VAL A 191 11.17 12.75 -9.11
CA VAL A 191 10.54 12.95 -10.40
C VAL A 191 9.84 14.33 -10.40
N SER A 192 9.99 15.10 -11.47
CA SER A 192 9.33 16.41 -11.59
C SER A 192 7.81 16.31 -11.72
N ALA A 193 7.10 17.41 -11.53
CA ALA A 193 5.65 17.51 -11.74
C ALA A 193 5.21 17.11 -13.17
N GLU A 194 6.11 17.22 -14.15
CA GLU A 194 5.89 16.85 -15.55
C GLU A 194 6.20 15.37 -15.84
N GLY A 195 6.72 14.61 -14.85
CA GLY A 195 7.04 13.20 -14.98
C GLY A 195 8.46 12.89 -15.45
N GLU A 196 9.39 13.86 -15.34
CA GLU A 196 10.78 13.64 -15.67
C GLU A 196 11.56 13.14 -14.44
N LEU A 197 12.27 12.00 -14.56
CA LEU A 197 13.19 11.53 -13.52
C LEU A 197 14.40 12.47 -13.46
N LEU A 198 14.44 13.30 -12.41
CA LEU A 198 15.41 14.37 -12.23
C LEU A 198 16.73 13.85 -11.67
N ARG A 199 16.64 12.94 -10.69
CA ARG A 199 17.83 12.39 -10.02
C ARG A 199 17.55 11.02 -9.40
N THR A 200 18.60 10.25 -9.25
CA THR A 200 18.69 9.04 -8.42
C THR A 200 20.01 9.06 -7.69
N VAL A 201 19.99 8.92 -6.37
CA VAL A 201 21.19 8.92 -5.52
C VAL A 201 21.20 7.70 -4.62
N PRO A 202 22.37 7.08 -4.36
CA PRO A 202 22.48 6.03 -3.36
C PRO A 202 22.39 6.63 -1.95
N ILE A 203 21.72 5.91 -1.05
CA ILE A 203 21.73 6.16 0.40
C ILE A 203 22.42 4.98 1.06
N GLU A 204 23.43 5.23 1.85
CA GLU A 204 24.23 4.20 2.51
C GLU A 204 23.47 3.59 3.68
N LEU A 205 23.25 2.29 3.63
CA LEU A 205 22.76 1.48 4.72
C LEU A 205 23.85 0.47 5.12
N PRO A 206 23.93 0.06 6.41
CA PRO A 206 24.93 -0.90 6.88
C PRO A 206 24.68 -2.31 6.34
N MET A 207 23.45 -2.63 5.96
CA MET A 207 23.04 -3.93 5.41
C MET A 207 21.72 -3.82 4.65
N GLY A 208 21.34 -4.86 3.93
CA GLY A 208 20.04 -4.98 3.31
C GLY A 208 18.93 -5.12 4.35
N VAL A 209 17.90 -4.30 4.24
CA VAL A 209 16.69 -4.36 5.05
C VAL A 209 15.47 -4.36 4.14
N MET A 210 14.36 -4.91 4.61
CA MET A 210 13.08 -4.68 3.96
C MET A 210 12.59 -3.28 4.33
N MET A 211 12.62 -2.38 3.35
CA MET A 211 12.07 -1.03 3.48
C MET A 211 10.79 -0.95 2.66
N HIS A 212 9.63 -1.06 3.30
CA HIS A 212 8.36 -1.16 2.58
C HIS A 212 7.80 0.22 2.21
N ASP A 213 7.81 1.14 3.16
CA ASP A 213 7.30 2.50 3.01
C ASP A 213 8.32 3.55 3.49
N PHE A 214 8.05 4.81 3.25
CA PHE A 214 8.80 5.98 3.68
C PHE A 214 7.86 7.17 3.79
N ALA A 215 8.32 8.31 4.29
CA ALA A 215 7.51 9.50 4.38
C ALA A 215 8.20 10.74 3.81
N ILE A 216 7.42 11.76 3.49
CA ILE A 216 7.90 13.09 3.13
C ILE A 216 7.28 14.15 4.04
N THR A 217 8.01 15.24 4.22
CA THR A 217 7.50 16.50 4.76
C THR A 217 7.63 17.59 3.69
N ALA A 218 7.33 18.84 3.99
CA ALA A 218 7.54 19.94 3.05
C ALA A 218 9.00 20.03 2.54
N ASN A 219 10.00 19.75 3.40
CA ASN A 219 11.41 19.91 3.06
C ASN A 219 12.24 18.61 3.10
N TYR A 220 11.74 17.54 3.74
CA TYR A 220 12.51 16.33 4.00
C TYR A 220 11.86 15.07 3.45
N THR A 221 12.70 14.06 3.28
CA THR A 221 12.33 12.66 3.08
C THR A 221 12.83 11.85 4.28
N ILE A 222 12.02 10.90 4.75
CA ILE A 222 12.31 10.07 5.92
C ILE A 222 12.41 8.61 5.48
N PHE A 223 13.59 8.02 5.55
CA PHE A 223 13.81 6.59 5.33
C PHE A 223 13.75 5.83 6.65
N MET A 224 13.26 4.60 6.59
CA MET A 224 13.07 3.73 7.75
C MET A 224 13.99 2.50 7.64
N ASP A 225 15.21 2.58 8.18
CA ASP A 225 16.13 1.44 8.31
C ASP A 225 15.75 0.61 9.54
N LEU A 226 14.75 -0.24 9.35
CA LEU A 226 14.14 -1.04 10.41
C LEU A 226 14.80 -2.43 10.50
N PRO A 227 14.68 -3.12 11.66
CA PRO A 227 15.40 -4.35 11.94
C PRO A 227 14.86 -5.62 11.27
N LEU A 228 14.08 -5.52 10.19
CA LEU A 228 13.78 -6.64 9.31
C LEU A 228 14.90 -6.77 8.27
N THR A 229 15.93 -7.54 8.61
CA THR A 229 17.19 -7.57 7.88
C THR A 229 17.29 -8.78 6.96
N PHE A 230 17.95 -8.59 5.81
CA PHE A 230 18.34 -9.67 4.92
C PHE A 230 19.81 -10.01 5.10
N ASN A 231 20.09 -11.31 5.39
CA ASN A 231 21.45 -11.81 5.48
C ASN A 231 21.57 -13.17 4.77
N PRO A 232 22.26 -13.24 3.61
CA PRO A 232 22.40 -14.48 2.85
C PRO A 232 23.19 -15.56 3.59
N MET A 233 24.01 -15.20 4.58
CA MET A 233 24.77 -16.17 5.40
C MET A 233 23.87 -17.00 6.31
N ARG A 234 22.68 -16.51 6.65
CA ARG A 234 21.67 -17.28 7.38
C ARG A 234 21.16 -18.45 6.54
N MET A 235 20.91 -18.20 5.25
CA MET A 235 20.45 -19.24 4.31
C MET A 235 21.44 -20.41 4.20
N GLN A 236 22.74 -20.12 4.27
CA GLN A 236 23.80 -21.16 4.27
C GLN A 236 23.76 -22.04 5.54
N LYS A 237 23.17 -21.53 6.61
CA LYS A 237 22.96 -22.27 7.88
C LYS A 237 21.58 -22.93 7.97
N GLY A 238 20.75 -22.82 6.93
CA GLY A 238 19.37 -23.33 6.93
C GLY A 238 18.38 -22.43 7.68
N GLU A 239 18.76 -21.18 7.99
CA GLU A 239 17.91 -20.19 8.64
C GLU A 239 17.23 -19.29 7.59
N PRO A 240 16.10 -18.62 7.90
CA PRO A 240 15.49 -17.63 6.99
C PRO A 240 16.47 -16.51 6.64
N GLY A 241 16.58 -16.20 5.35
CA GLY A 241 17.43 -15.09 4.88
C GLY A 241 16.96 -13.73 5.40
N MET A 242 15.65 -13.56 5.55
CA MET A 242 15.00 -12.37 6.11
C MET A 242 14.49 -12.67 7.52
N MET A 243 14.84 -11.83 8.50
CA MET A 243 14.48 -12.04 9.89
C MET A 243 14.44 -10.71 10.66
N PHE A 244 13.49 -10.58 11.56
CA PHE A 244 13.39 -9.44 12.47
C PHE A 244 14.39 -9.62 13.64
N GLU A 245 15.27 -8.63 13.81
CA GLU A 245 16.32 -8.60 14.84
C GLU A 245 15.90 -7.71 16.02
N LYS A 246 15.35 -8.30 17.07
CA LYS A 246 14.81 -7.57 18.24
C LYS A 246 15.84 -6.68 18.96
N ASP A 247 17.12 -7.02 18.87
CA ASP A 247 18.22 -6.29 19.55
C ASP A 247 18.85 -5.19 18.67
N ARG A 248 18.41 -5.05 17.41
CA ARG A 248 18.85 -3.98 16.51
C ARG A 248 17.93 -2.78 16.62
N ALA A 249 18.47 -1.61 16.95
CA ALA A 249 17.70 -0.38 16.95
C ALA A 249 17.09 -0.07 15.56
N SER A 250 15.89 0.47 15.55
CA SER A 250 15.33 1.11 14.36
C SER A 250 16.03 2.43 14.11
N ARG A 251 16.32 2.76 12.84
CA ARG A 251 16.93 4.04 12.46
C ARG A 251 16.07 4.76 11.45
N PHE A 252 15.90 6.04 11.68
CA PHE A 252 15.15 6.94 10.80
C PHE A 252 16.13 7.93 10.18
N GLY A 253 16.27 7.88 8.86
CA GLY A 253 17.16 8.78 8.11
C GLY A 253 16.39 9.94 7.52
N ILE A 254 16.65 11.16 8.00
CA ILE A 254 15.99 12.37 7.54
C ILE A 254 16.95 13.14 6.65
N VAL A 255 16.57 13.33 5.39
CA VAL A 255 17.38 13.99 4.36
C VAL A 255 16.56 15.10 3.70
N PRO A 256 17.14 16.27 3.34
CA PRO A 256 16.45 17.24 2.49
C PRO A 256 15.97 16.57 1.17
N ARG A 257 14.79 16.90 0.67
CA ARG A 257 14.18 16.24 -0.52
C ARG A 257 15.13 16.17 -1.73
N HIS A 258 15.95 17.19 -1.93
CA HIS A 258 16.96 17.25 -2.98
C HIS A 258 18.40 17.01 -2.47
N GLY A 259 18.54 16.53 -1.23
CA GLY A 259 19.81 16.15 -0.62
C GLY A 259 20.31 14.78 -1.05
N ASP A 260 21.47 14.38 -0.57
CA ASP A 260 22.07 13.08 -0.81
C ASP A 260 22.56 12.42 0.49
N ASN A 261 23.34 11.36 0.37
CA ASN A 261 23.85 10.62 1.53
C ASN A 261 24.65 11.48 2.52
N ASN A 262 25.28 12.60 2.08
CA ASN A 262 26.05 13.47 2.96
C ASN A 262 25.16 14.40 3.81
N ASP A 263 23.93 14.60 3.40
CA ASP A 263 22.96 15.50 4.05
C ASP A 263 22.03 14.75 5.02
N ILE A 264 22.07 13.40 5.03
CA ILE A 264 21.18 12.60 5.85
C ILE A 264 21.56 12.63 7.34
N ARG A 265 20.58 12.84 8.18
CA ARG A 265 20.71 12.73 9.62
C ARG A 265 19.95 11.50 10.12
N TRP A 266 20.66 10.63 10.82
CA TRP A 266 20.10 9.40 11.39
C TRP A 266 19.68 9.59 12.84
N PHE A 267 18.49 9.07 13.17
CA PHE A 267 17.92 9.03 14.51
C PHE A 267 17.64 7.58 14.87
N GLU A 268 17.91 7.21 16.12
CA GLU A 268 17.69 5.85 16.63
C GLU A 268 16.47 5.81 17.56
N ALA A 269 15.72 4.70 17.47
CA ALA A 269 14.57 4.41 18.31
C ALA A 269 14.57 2.91 18.66
N PRO A 270 13.78 2.47 19.65
CA PRO A 270 13.58 1.05 19.95
C PRO A 270 13.19 0.25 18.71
N ALA A 271 13.60 -1.02 18.68
CA ALA A 271 13.27 -1.94 17.60
C ALA A 271 11.76 -1.96 17.32
N CYS A 272 11.40 -1.76 16.07
CA CYS A 272 10.02 -1.80 15.61
C CYS A 272 9.95 -2.13 14.12
N PHE A 273 8.75 -2.43 13.64
CA PHE A 273 8.46 -2.49 12.22
C PHE A 273 7.28 -1.58 11.87
N VAL A 274 7.33 -1.01 10.68
CA VAL A 274 6.28 -0.17 10.10
C VAL A 274 6.04 -0.67 8.69
N TRP A 275 4.81 -1.13 8.43
CA TRP A 275 4.38 -1.38 7.06
C TRP A 275 4.05 -0.05 6.38
N HIS A 276 3.19 0.76 6.99
CA HIS A 276 2.66 1.96 6.34
C HIS A 276 2.73 3.18 7.23
N THR A 277 3.08 4.31 6.61
CA THR A 277 3.06 5.64 7.22
C THR A 277 1.71 6.31 6.97
N LEU A 278 1.18 7.01 7.97
CA LEU A 278 0.01 7.86 7.82
C LEU A 278 0.39 9.17 7.12
N ASN A 279 1.31 9.91 7.74
CA ASN A 279 1.83 11.17 7.22
C ASN A 279 3.09 11.60 8.00
N ALA A 280 3.82 12.58 7.46
CA ALA A 280 4.85 13.27 8.19
C ALA A 280 4.80 14.78 7.91
N TYR A 281 5.26 15.58 8.86
CA TYR A 281 5.27 17.04 8.74
C TYR A 281 6.33 17.68 9.64
N GLU A 282 6.51 18.97 9.50
CA GLU A 282 7.46 19.75 10.31
C GLU A 282 6.71 20.63 11.30
N GLU A 283 7.18 20.66 12.54
CA GLU A 283 6.65 21.51 13.60
C GLU A 283 7.79 22.14 14.42
N GLY A 284 8.06 23.41 14.18
CA GLY A 284 9.21 24.09 14.80
C GLY A 284 10.54 23.45 14.39
N ASP A 285 11.33 22.99 15.36
CA ASP A 285 12.61 22.30 15.13
C ASP A 285 12.43 20.77 15.01
N GLU A 286 11.20 20.25 14.99
CA GLU A 286 10.92 18.82 14.95
C GLU A 286 10.34 18.38 13.60
N VAL A 287 10.76 17.20 13.17
CA VAL A 287 10.09 16.41 12.11
C VAL A 287 9.22 15.38 12.82
N VAL A 288 7.94 15.34 12.47
CA VAL A 288 6.94 14.45 13.05
C VAL A 288 6.59 13.38 12.02
N LEU A 289 6.62 12.10 12.43
CA LEU A 289 6.18 10.96 11.64
C LEU A 289 5.05 10.24 12.38
N VAL A 290 3.94 10.00 11.70
CA VAL A 290 2.84 9.17 12.20
C VAL A 290 2.70 7.93 11.33
N ALA A 291 2.66 6.75 11.95
CA ALA A 291 2.60 5.47 11.23
C ALA A 291 1.97 4.36 12.09
N CYS A 292 1.61 3.24 11.47
CA CYS A 292 1.19 2.03 12.16
C CYS A 292 2.44 1.23 12.57
N ARG A 293 2.73 1.19 13.88
CA ARG A 293 3.93 0.60 14.46
C ARG A 293 3.64 -0.77 15.07
N MET A 294 4.50 -1.75 14.77
CA MET A 294 4.54 -3.07 15.39
C MET A 294 5.84 -3.25 16.19
N ASN A 295 5.82 -4.10 17.22
CA ASN A 295 7.02 -4.44 17.99
C ASN A 295 7.91 -5.48 17.29
N SER A 296 7.34 -6.27 16.40
CA SER A 296 8.03 -7.29 15.58
C SER A 296 7.25 -7.55 14.30
N THR A 297 7.81 -8.34 13.40
CA THR A 297 7.08 -8.88 12.25
C THR A 297 7.73 -10.15 11.75
N ASN A 298 6.91 -11.05 11.22
CA ASN A 298 7.34 -12.19 10.43
C ASN A 298 6.68 -12.15 9.04
N VAL A 299 7.33 -11.51 8.09
CA VAL A 299 6.81 -11.34 6.72
C VAL A 299 6.60 -12.67 5.98
N LEU A 300 7.24 -13.75 6.41
CA LEU A 300 7.11 -15.09 5.82
C LEU A 300 6.01 -15.92 6.48
N ALA A 301 5.29 -15.39 7.47
CA ALA A 301 4.23 -16.09 8.16
C ALA A 301 3.00 -16.30 7.27
N ILE A 302 2.56 -17.56 7.15
CA ILE A 302 1.33 -17.93 6.43
C ILE A 302 0.14 -18.19 7.36
N ASN A 303 0.38 -18.22 8.68
CA ASN A 303 -0.65 -18.40 9.70
C ASN A 303 -0.22 -17.74 11.02
N ASN A 304 -1.14 -17.63 11.97
CA ASN A 304 -0.87 -16.99 13.26
C ASN A 304 0.10 -17.76 14.16
N GLU A 305 0.27 -19.07 13.97
CA GLU A 305 1.24 -19.85 14.77
C GLU A 305 2.69 -19.43 14.48
N GLN A 306 2.91 -18.84 13.31
CA GLN A 306 4.22 -18.35 12.88
C GLN A 306 4.43 -16.86 13.21
N ARG A 307 3.44 -16.18 13.78
CA ARG A 307 3.48 -14.77 14.16
C ARG A 307 3.71 -14.61 15.66
N ASP A 308 4.34 -13.52 16.02
CA ASP A 308 4.39 -13.07 17.42
C ASP A 308 3.04 -12.42 17.76
N ALA A 309 2.20 -13.15 18.51
CA ALA A 309 0.82 -12.76 18.78
C ALA A 309 0.68 -11.39 19.51
N GLU A 310 1.73 -10.93 20.19
CA GLU A 310 1.75 -9.63 20.85
C GLU A 310 2.59 -8.59 20.08
N GLY A 311 3.63 -9.04 19.37
CA GLY A 311 4.57 -8.18 18.67
C GLY A 311 4.10 -7.71 17.30
N ASP A 312 3.34 -8.57 16.60
CA ASP A 312 2.90 -8.33 15.20
C ASP A 312 1.57 -7.55 15.10
N ILE A 313 1.13 -6.89 16.18
CA ILE A 313 -0.08 -6.07 16.19
C ILE A 313 0.28 -4.60 15.96
N PRO A 314 -0.20 -3.97 14.87
CA PRO A 314 0.06 -2.57 14.59
C PRO A 314 -0.89 -1.64 15.35
N PHE A 315 -0.33 -0.54 15.85
CA PHE A 315 -1.07 0.55 16.47
C PHE A 315 -0.61 1.88 15.91
N LEU A 316 -1.51 2.86 15.84
CA LEU A 316 -1.13 4.20 15.45
C LEU A 316 -0.14 4.79 16.45
N HIS A 317 0.98 5.30 15.94
CA HIS A 317 2.14 5.74 16.70
C HIS A 317 2.74 6.99 16.09
N GLN A 318 3.39 7.83 16.92
CA GLN A 318 4.05 9.05 16.50
C GLN A 318 5.50 9.04 16.97
N TRP A 319 6.39 9.49 16.09
CA TRP A 319 7.77 9.89 16.42
C TRP A 319 7.95 11.38 16.20
N ARG A 320 8.73 12.00 17.06
CA ARG A 320 9.20 13.38 16.95
C ARG A 320 10.72 13.40 16.98
N PHE A 321 11.30 13.81 15.87
CA PHE A 321 12.75 13.89 15.68
C PHE A 321 13.19 15.35 15.76
N ASN A 322 13.92 15.73 16.80
CA ASN A 322 14.41 17.09 16.94
C ASN A 322 15.64 17.31 16.06
N MET A 323 15.47 18.11 15.01
CA MET A 323 16.52 18.39 14.03
C MET A 323 17.66 19.25 14.60
N LYS A 324 17.51 19.85 15.78
CA LYS A 324 18.50 20.70 16.42
C LYS A 324 19.41 19.93 17.37
N ASP A 325 18.84 19.20 18.33
CA ASP A 325 19.60 18.50 19.37
C ASP A 325 19.74 16.99 19.14
N GLY A 326 18.98 16.39 18.21
CA GLY A 326 19.05 14.96 17.87
C GLY A 326 18.21 14.07 18.77
N SER A 327 17.41 14.63 19.66
CA SER A 327 16.52 13.83 20.50
C SER A 327 15.37 13.22 19.72
N VAL A 328 14.89 12.05 20.18
CA VAL A 328 13.74 11.34 19.64
C VAL A 328 12.74 11.13 20.77
N LYS A 329 11.47 11.44 20.50
CA LYS A 329 10.34 11.08 21.35
C LYS A 329 9.40 10.23 20.55
N GLU A 330 8.80 9.21 21.19
CA GLU A 330 7.79 8.38 20.56
C GLU A 330 6.58 8.17 21.47
N GLU A 331 5.41 8.01 20.88
CA GLU A 331 4.14 7.92 21.59
C GLU A 331 3.16 7.04 20.80
N LYS A 332 2.49 6.10 21.50
CA LYS A 332 1.34 5.38 20.95
C LYS A 332 0.11 6.28 21.03
N LEU A 333 -0.56 6.49 19.89
CA LEU A 333 -1.68 7.43 19.79
C LEU A 333 -3.06 6.78 20.03
N ASP A 334 -3.20 5.47 19.78
CA ASP A 334 -4.45 4.73 20.00
C ASP A 334 -4.17 3.29 20.43
N ASP A 335 -5.11 2.70 21.16
CA ASP A 335 -5.08 1.30 21.62
C ASP A 335 -5.86 0.35 20.68
N VAL A 336 -6.48 0.87 19.64
CA VAL A 336 -7.17 0.05 18.63
C VAL A 336 -6.20 -0.40 17.56
N PRO A 337 -6.04 -1.73 17.33
CA PRO A 337 -5.20 -2.22 16.24
C PRO A 337 -5.68 -1.69 14.88
N SER A 338 -4.75 -1.13 14.12
CA SER A 338 -5.08 -0.49 12.85
C SER A 338 -3.94 -0.58 11.85
N GLU A 339 -4.29 -0.68 10.56
CA GLU A 339 -3.35 -0.70 9.45
C GLU A 339 -3.96 -0.05 8.20
N PHE A 340 -3.18 0.06 7.13
CA PHE A 340 -3.53 0.79 5.92
C PHE A 340 -3.92 2.26 6.22
N PRO A 341 -3.03 3.01 6.90
CA PRO A 341 -3.33 4.39 7.25
C PRO A 341 -3.31 5.30 6.01
N ARG A 342 -4.27 6.20 5.91
CA ARG A 342 -4.41 7.18 4.82
C ARG A 342 -4.77 8.56 5.37
N VAL A 343 -4.40 9.57 4.63
CA VAL A 343 -4.85 10.97 4.83
C VAL A 343 -5.59 11.44 3.58
N ASN A 344 -6.16 12.64 3.64
CA ASN A 344 -6.48 13.37 2.42
C ASN A 344 -5.16 13.72 1.72
N ASP A 345 -4.91 13.17 0.54
CA ASP A 345 -3.65 13.30 -0.19
C ASP A 345 -3.28 14.77 -0.49
N ASN A 346 -4.24 15.69 -0.46
CA ASN A 346 -3.97 17.13 -0.55
C ASN A 346 -3.21 17.70 0.65
N PHE A 347 -3.09 16.93 1.73
CA PHE A 347 -2.35 17.29 2.96
C PHE A 347 -1.12 16.39 3.18
N LEU A 348 -0.74 15.57 2.22
CA LEU A 348 0.46 14.75 2.33
C LEU A 348 1.71 15.63 2.49
N GLY A 349 2.53 15.31 3.47
CA GLY A 349 3.75 16.08 3.78
C GLY A 349 3.49 17.41 4.51
N GLN A 350 2.24 17.69 4.89
CA GLN A 350 1.81 18.90 5.59
C GLN A 350 1.26 18.54 6.98
N PRO A 351 1.22 19.50 7.94
CA PRO A 351 0.49 19.27 9.17
C PRO A 351 -0.95 18.85 8.88
N THR A 352 -1.35 17.70 9.43
CA THR A 352 -2.67 17.12 9.23
C THR A 352 -3.36 16.89 10.56
N ARG A 353 -4.66 17.14 10.61
CA ARG A 353 -5.50 16.87 11.76
C ARG A 353 -6.16 15.49 11.66
N TYR A 354 -6.59 15.09 10.46
CA TYR A 354 -7.36 13.88 10.30
C TYR A 354 -6.58 12.79 9.57
N GLY A 355 -6.67 11.56 10.09
CA GLY A 355 -6.17 10.35 9.45
C GLY A 355 -7.24 9.27 9.47
N TYR A 356 -7.11 8.31 8.56
CA TYR A 356 -8.02 7.18 8.43
C TYR A 356 -7.20 5.90 8.39
N ALA A 357 -7.69 4.83 9.04
CA ALA A 357 -7.05 3.51 8.95
C ALA A 357 -8.09 2.40 9.03
N GLY A 358 -7.78 1.25 8.48
CA GLY A 358 -8.57 0.05 8.65
C GLY A 358 -8.48 -0.45 10.10
N LYS A 359 -9.62 -0.66 10.77
CA LYS A 359 -9.71 -1.32 12.07
C LYS A 359 -9.45 -2.80 11.89
N MET A 360 -8.39 -3.32 12.47
CA MET A 360 -8.06 -4.73 12.36
C MET A 360 -9.02 -5.62 13.15
N GLY A 361 -9.39 -6.74 12.54
CA GLY A 361 -10.15 -7.81 13.18
C GLY A 361 -9.25 -8.74 14.00
N GLN A 362 -9.89 -9.53 14.86
CA GLN A 362 -9.20 -10.51 15.74
C GLN A 362 -9.06 -11.90 15.09
N GLY A 363 -9.29 -12.03 13.78
CA GLY A 363 -9.21 -13.28 13.04
C GLY A 363 -7.80 -13.89 12.95
N SER A 364 -7.73 -15.13 12.47
CA SER A 364 -6.44 -15.82 12.21
C SER A 364 -5.68 -15.27 11.01
N MET A 365 -6.35 -14.53 10.15
CA MET A 365 -5.80 -13.86 8.96
C MET A 365 -6.05 -12.37 9.04
N PRO A 366 -5.21 -11.52 8.42
CA PRO A 366 -5.44 -10.08 8.37
C PRO A 366 -6.83 -9.78 7.80
N SER A 367 -7.64 -9.05 8.55
CA SER A 367 -8.97 -8.62 8.13
C SER A 367 -9.28 -7.26 8.73
N PHE A 368 -10.17 -6.50 8.12
CA PHE A 368 -10.57 -5.18 8.59
C PHE A 368 -12.08 -5.15 8.82
N GLU A 369 -12.49 -4.86 10.04
CA GLU A 369 -13.91 -4.88 10.47
C GLU A 369 -14.57 -3.50 10.41
N GLY A 370 -13.77 -2.46 10.15
CA GLY A 370 -14.24 -1.08 10.09
C GLY A 370 -13.16 -0.12 9.59
N VAL A 371 -13.50 1.16 9.60
CA VAL A 371 -12.58 2.28 9.34
C VAL A 371 -12.55 3.19 10.56
N ILE A 372 -11.34 3.52 11.03
CA ILE A 372 -11.12 4.48 12.11
C ILE A 372 -10.78 5.83 11.48
N LYS A 373 -11.46 6.89 11.91
CA LYS A 373 -11.05 8.29 11.72
C LYS A 373 -10.37 8.78 12.98
N TYR A 374 -9.16 9.23 12.86
CA TYR A 374 -8.39 9.85 13.93
C TYR A 374 -8.45 11.38 13.84
N ASP A 375 -8.66 12.05 14.95
CA ASP A 375 -8.41 13.48 15.13
C ASP A 375 -7.10 13.62 15.92
N LEU A 376 -5.99 13.78 15.21
CA LEU A 376 -4.64 13.84 15.77
C LEU A 376 -4.44 15.05 16.69
N GLN A 377 -5.24 16.11 16.53
CA GLN A 377 -5.15 17.29 17.37
C GLN A 377 -5.83 17.09 18.73
N SER A 378 -6.98 16.41 18.77
CA SER A 378 -7.71 16.14 20.01
C SER A 378 -7.33 14.82 20.67
N GLY A 379 -6.60 13.94 19.97
CA GLY A 379 -6.27 12.58 20.41
C GLY A 379 -7.49 11.66 20.49
N LYS A 380 -8.57 11.94 19.75
CA LYS A 380 -9.79 11.14 19.72
C LYS A 380 -9.91 10.37 18.41
N SER A 381 -10.56 9.23 18.48
CA SER A 381 -10.92 8.42 17.30
C SER A 381 -12.41 8.13 17.24
N GLN A 382 -12.91 7.89 16.03
CA GLN A 382 -14.28 7.45 15.74
C GLN A 382 -14.19 6.29 14.75
N THR A 383 -15.08 5.30 14.87
CA THR A 383 -15.07 4.11 14.01
C THR A 383 -16.38 3.96 13.25
N HIS A 384 -16.26 3.71 11.95
CA HIS A 384 -17.33 3.15 11.14
C HIS A 384 -17.18 1.64 11.14
N GLU A 385 -18.13 0.93 11.76
CA GLU A 385 -18.15 -0.54 11.78
C GLU A 385 -18.86 -1.06 10.54
N PHE A 386 -18.25 -2.01 9.81
CA PHE A 386 -18.92 -2.61 8.64
C PHE A 386 -20.05 -3.54 9.00
N GLY A 387 -20.11 -3.98 10.25
CA GLY A 387 -21.10 -4.93 10.75
C GLY A 387 -20.59 -6.37 10.76
N ARG A 388 -21.42 -7.25 11.31
CA ARG A 388 -21.06 -8.65 11.53
C ARG A 388 -20.82 -9.37 10.18
N SER A 389 -19.75 -10.15 10.09
CA SER A 389 -19.37 -10.93 8.91
C SER A 389 -19.04 -10.09 7.67
N ARG A 390 -18.72 -8.83 7.88
CA ARG A 390 -18.39 -7.87 6.83
C ARG A 390 -16.98 -7.35 7.04
N TYR A 391 -16.18 -7.38 5.99
CA TYR A 391 -14.75 -7.09 6.05
C TYR A 391 -14.33 -6.20 4.91
N GLY A 392 -13.62 -5.13 5.23
CA GLY A 392 -13.11 -4.18 4.24
C GLY A 392 -11.63 -4.38 3.91
N GLY A 393 -11.03 -3.31 3.46
CA GLY A 393 -9.61 -3.17 3.18
C GLY A 393 -9.15 -1.74 3.44
N GLU A 394 -8.13 -1.27 2.72
CA GLU A 394 -7.74 0.13 2.76
C GLU A 394 -8.91 1.05 2.41
N ALA A 395 -9.05 2.12 3.18
CA ALA A 395 -10.04 3.16 2.94
C ALA A 395 -9.34 4.40 2.37
N VAL A 396 -9.76 4.83 1.18
CA VAL A 396 -9.18 5.97 0.46
C VAL A 396 -10.05 7.20 0.65
N PHE A 397 -9.44 8.34 0.86
CA PHE A 397 -10.14 9.62 0.95
C PHE A 397 -10.40 10.20 -0.46
N ALA A 398 -11.65 10.52 -0.75
CA ALA A 398 -12.06 11.25 -1.95
C ALA A 398 -12.50 12.66 -1.56
N PRO A 399 -11.71 13.71 -1.88
CA PRO A 399 -12.05 15.07 -1.48
C PRO A 399 -13.30 15.56 -2.23
N ARG A 400 -14.13 16.36 -1.55
CA ARG A 400 -15.26 17.04 -2.15
C ARG A 400 -14.78 18.08 -3.16
N VAL A 401 -15.42 18.13 -4.31
CA VAL A 401 -15.12 19.15 -5.32
C VAL A 401 -15.37 20.55 -4.73
N ASN A 402 -14.37 21.42 -4.80
CA ASN A 402 -14.35 22.74 -4.18
C ASN A 402 -14.43 22.75 -2.64
N GLY A 403 -14.27 21.60 -1.96
CA GLY A 403 -14.09 21.53 -0.52
C GLY A 403 -12.72 22.13 -0.12
N SER A 404 -12.69 22.81 1.01
CA SER A 404 -11.47 23.42 1.57
C SER A 404 -11.06 22.80 2.90
N GLY A 405 -11.99 22.11 3.56
CA GLY A 405 -11.72 21.38 4.81
C GLY A 405 -10.99 20.07 4.57
N GLU A 406 -10.11 19.74 5.50
CA GLU A 406 -9.29 18.53 5.43
C GLU A 406 -10.13 17.24 5.38
N ASP A 407 -11.27 17.22 6.09
CA ASP A 407 -12.22 16.11 6.12
C ASP A 407 -13.50 16.36 5.29
N GLU A 408 -13.51 17.38 4.44
CA GLU A 408 -14.60 17.59 3.48
C GLU A 408 -14.46 16.62 2.30
N GLY A 409 -15.15 15.49 2.41
CA GLY A 409 -15.08 14.43 1.40
C GLY A 409 -15.69 13.13 1.87
N TRP A 410 -15.30 12.07 1.22
CA TRP A 410 -15.78 10.73 1.48
C TRP A 410 -14.63 9.76 1.73
N VAL A 411 -14.91 8.78 2.57
CA VAL A 411 -14.03 7.62 2.80
C VAL A 411 -14.63 6.45 2.03
N ILE A 412 -13.84 5.86 1.14
CA ILE A 412 -14.30 4.87 0.18
C ILE A 412 -13.49 3.59 0.31
N THR A 413 -14.15 2.44 0.41
CA THR A 413 -13.50 1.12 0.47
C THR A 413 -14.38 0.02 -0.10
N PHE A 414 -13.79 -1.06 -0.60
CA PHE A 414 -14.51 -2.30 -0.86
C PHE A 414 -14.79 -3.03 0.45
N VAL A 415 -16.01 -3.53 0.60
CA VAL A 415 -16.43 -4.37 1.73
C VAL A 415 -16.98 -5.68 1.20
N TYR A 416 -16.50 -6.77 1.75
CA TYR A 416 -16.94 -8.13 1.48
C TYR A 416 -17.91 -8.61 2.56
N ASP A 417 -19.02 -9.19 2.15
CA ASP A 417 -19.99 -9.88 3.02
C ASP A 417 -19.78 -11.39 2.92
N SER A 418 -19.29 -12.00 4.00
CA SER A 418 -18.97 -13.42 4.02
C SER A 418 -20.19 -14.35 4.14
N ASN A 419 -21.38 -13.82 4.47
CA ASN A 419 -22.61 -14.61 4.49
C ASN A 419 -23.19 -14.78 3.09
N GLU A 420 -23.07 -13.73 2.26
CA GLU A 420 -23.64 -13.70 0.91
C GLU A 420 -22.60 -13.98 -0.18
N ASP A 421 -21.31 -14.06 0.17
CA ASP A 421 -20.15 -14.15 -0.75
C ASP A 421 -20.18 -13.06 -1.82
N THR A 422 -20.51 -11.84 -1.44
CA THR A 422 -20.63 -10.67 -2.31
C THR A 422 -19.75 -9.51 -1.84
N SER A 423 -19.55 -8.56 -2.72
CA SER A 423 -18.81 -7.34 -2.39
C SER A 423 -19.56 -6.10 -2.78
N GLU A 424 -19.28 -5.01 -2.08
CA GLU A 424 -19.82 -3.69 -2.39
C GLU A 424 -18.75 -2.63 -2.21
N LEU A 425 -18.93 -1.48 -2.87
CA LEU A 425 -18.16 -0.27 -2.56
C LEU A 425 -18.97 0.54 -1.55
N VAL A 426 -18.38 0.79 -0.38
CA VAL A 426 -18.97 1.62 0.68
C VAL A 426 -18.41 3.03 0.55
N ILE A 427 -19.30 4.03 0.62
CA ILE A 427 -18.98 5.45 0.56
C ILE A 427 -19.55 6.10 1.83
N ALA A 428 -18.68 6.49 2.75
CA ALA A 428 -19.05 7.13 4.00
C ALA A 428 -18.71 8.62 3.99
N ASP A 429 -19.49 9.47 4.66
CA ASP A 429 -19.14 10.88 4.85
C ASP A 429 -17.98 10.99 5.83
N ALA A 430 -16.89 11.60 5.41
CA ALA A 430 -15.71 11.72 6.25
C ALA A 430 -15.90 12.67 7.44
N GLN A 431 -16.85 13.60 7.39
CA GLN A 431 -17.19 14.49 8.51
C GLN A 431 -18.12 13.81 9.54
N ASP A 432 -18.87 12.78 9.12
CA ASP A 432 -19.75 11.99 9.98
C ASP A 432 -19.56 10.49 9.74
N ILE A 433 -18.35 10.01 10.03
CA ILE A 433 -17.92 8.63 9.72
C ILE A 433 -18.75 7.57 10.47
N THR A 434 -19.40 7.93 11.57
CA THR A 434 -20.20 7.01 12.40
C THR A 434 -21.61 6.79 11.90
N SER A 435 -22.09 7.62 10.99
CA SER A 435 -23.41 7.47 10.37
C SER A 435 -23.42 6.34 9.33
N GLU A 436 -24.65 5.96 8.91
CA GLU A 436 -24.80 5.03 7.79
C GLU A 436 -24.09 5.57 6.54
N PRO A 437 -23.50 4.70 5.71
CA PRO A 437 -22.89 5.12 4.46
C PRO A 437 -23.84 5.92 3.57
N VAL A 438 -23.36 6.99 2.96
CA VAL A 438 -24.17 7.79 2.03
C VAL A 438 -24.60 6.99 0.82
N ALA A 439 -23.76 6.05 0.38
CA ALA A 439 -24.08 5.12 -0.68
C ALA A 439 -23.32 3.80 -0.53
N ARG A 440 -23.93 2.72 -1.04
CA ARG A 440 -23.35 1.40 -1.19
C ARG A 440 -23.58 0.94 -2.62
N VAL A 441 -22.50 0.66 -3.37
CA VAL A 441 -22.56 0.20 -4.76
C VAL A 441 -22.35 -1.29 -4.78
N LEU A 442 -23.38 -2.07 -5.18
CA LEU A 442 -23.29 -3.53 -5.20
C LEU A 442 -22.44 -4.00 -6.38
N ILE A 443 -21.39 -4.77 -6.10
CA ILE A 443 -20.49 -5.30 -7.12
C ILE A 443 -21.00 -6.67 -7.59
N PRO A 444 -21.03 -6.95 -8.91
CA PRO A 444 -21.65 -8.15 -9.46
C PRO A 444 -20.84 -9.44 -9.26
N GLN A 445 -19.68 -9.34 -8.66
CA GLN A 445 -18.82 -10.47 -8.27
C GLN A 445 -18.09 -10.17 -6.97
N ARG A 446 -17.56 -11.19 -6.33
CA ARG A 446 -16.69 -11.03 -5.17
C ARG A 446 -15.42 -10.26 -5.58
N VAL A 447 -15.01 -9.32 -4.73
CA VAL A 447 -13.73 -8.62 -4.85
C VAL A 447 -12.79 -9.19 -3.79
N PRO A 448 -11.76 -9.98 -4.17
CA PRO A 448 -10.82 -10.55 -3.22
C PRO A 448 -10.15 -9.49 -2.35
N TYR A 449 -9.66 -9.86 -1.17
CA TYR A 449 -8.81 -8.97 -0.40
C TYR A 449 -7.60 -8.53 -1.25
N GLY A 450 -7.26 -7.28 -1.12
CA GLY A 450 -6.15 -6.67 -1.86
C GLY A 450 -5.37 -5.71 -0.98
N PHE A 451 -4.52 -4.93 -1.60
CA PHE A 451 -3.65 -3.99 -0.90
C PHE A 451 -4.17 -2.56 -1.10
N HIS A 452 -3.46 -1.74 -1.87
CA HIS A 452 -3.67 -0.31 -1.90
C HIS A 452 -4.56 0.14 -3.05
N GLY A 453 -5.37 1.14 -2.75
CA GLY A 453 -6.22 1.81 -3.72
C GLY A 453 -5.86 3.28 -3.92
N ASP A 454 -6.55 3.89 -4.87
CA ASP A 454 -6.47 5.31 -5.14
C ASP A 454 -7.85 5.85 -5.58
N TRP A 455 -8.10 7.13 -5.30
CA TRP A 455 -9.20 7.88 -5.88
C TRP A 455 -8.68 8.78 -6.99
N VAL A 456 -9.03 8.44 -8.21
CA VAL A 456 -8.71 9.26 -9.39
C VAL A 456 -9.90 10.16 -9.71
N SER A 457 -9.80 11.44 -9.38
CA SER A 457 -10.86 12.42 -9.64
C SER A 457 -11.14 12.58 -11.14
N GLU A 458 -12.30 13.12 -11.48
CA GLU A 458 -12.67 13.43 -12.88
C GLU A 458 -11.61 14.30 -13.57
N GLU A 459 -11.09 15.28 -12.86
CA GLU A 459 -10.04 16.16 -13.37
C GLU A 459 -8.76 15.38 -13.71
N LYS A 460 -8.34 14.45 -12.83
CA LYS A 460 -7.18 13.59 -13.07
C LYS A 460 -7.42 12.65 -14.26
N LEU A 461 -8.63 12.07 -14.38
CA LEU A 461 -8.99 11.20 -15.51
C LEU A 461 -8.90 11.92 -16.86
N GLN A 462 -9.32 13.19 -16.90
CA GLN A 462 -9.24 14.01 -18.12
C GLN A 462 -7.80 14.42 -18.50
N LYS A 463 -6.86 14.36 -17.56
CA LYS A 463 -5.44 14.69 -17.79
C LYS A 463 -4.58 13.47 -18.13
N LEU A 464 -5.15 12.27 -18.17
CA LEU A 464 -4.41 11.05 -18.56
C LEU A 464 -3.96 11.13 -20.02
N LYS A 465 -2.70 10.72 -20.25
CA LYS A 465 -2.00 10.76 -21.56
C LYS A 465 -2.09 9.43 -22.30
#